data_6c303fad7c43e69d391efaf67f59ae4d
#
_entry.id   6c303fad7c43e69d391efaf67f59ae4d
#
_cell.length_a   1.000
_cell.length_b   1.000
_cell.length_c   1.000
_cell.angle_alpha   90.00
_cell.angle_beta   90.00
_cell.angle_gamma   90.00
#
_symmetry.space_group_name_H-M   'P 1'
#
loop_
_entity.id
_entity.type
_entity.pdbx_description
1 polymer ?
#
loop_
_entity_poly.entity_id
_entity_poly.type
_entity_poly.pdbx_seq_one_letter_code
_entity_poly.pdbx_strand_id
1 'polypeptide(L)'
;GFCEGKDSVDVNFITVDPIITNPGAQICDFDVDLELNNPSPTGGEWSIVNQPNRTIAEYSNESDDGASFEVNQFGPYQVAYTIAGCNTSDTMQLQFVQVLPVVHSDELIRCDFEANMYVDSYGLEVGWMQISGPSFANFSNPLGVETSMSVTENGAYTLAYTACDTTIEFNVLFMCDLEVPNVITANEDNLNDVLFVEGLTVEYYSYANMSIYNRWGDEVYRSGSYGLDNKWWDGQSTHENDELAEGVYFYVLEVGNKVTDEIDIYKGTVHLFK
;
A
#
# COMPACT_ATOMS: atom_id res chain seq x y z
N GLY A 1 25.62 -12.52 91.15
CA GLY A 1 26.03 -12.35 89.80
C GLY A 1 24.77 -12.21 88.92
N PHE A 2 24.58 -11.07 88.35
CA PHE A 2 23.52 -10.86 87.38
C PHE A 2 24.10 -11.24 85.99
N CYS A 3 23.43 -12.16 85.26
CA CYS A 3 23.73 -12.44 83.86
C CYS A 3 23.07 -11.38 82.97
N GLU A 4 23.84 -10.50 82.41
CA GLU A 4 23.41 -9.65 81.31
C GLU A 4 23.45 -10.47 80.00
N GLY A 5 22.29 -10.83 79.48
CA GLY A 5 22.16 -11.34 78.12
C GLY A 5 22.16 -10.15 77.16
N LYS A 6 23.09 -10.13 76.19
CA LYS A 6 23.05 -9.21 75.06
C LYS A 6 22.50 -9.98 73.88
N ASP A 7 21.44 -9.44 73.30
CA ASP A 7 20.94 -9.88 72.00
C ASP A 7 21.32 -8.83 70.97
N SER A 8 21.73 -9.25 69.78
CA SER A 8 22.06 -8.40 68.68
C SER A 8 21.23 -8.81 67.44
N VAL A 9 20.61 -7.83 66.86
CA VAL A 9 19.89 -8.00 65.58
C VAL A 9 20.68 -7.24 64.51
N ASP A 10 21.07 -7.93 63.47
CA ASP A 10 21.62 -7.31 62.28
C ASP A 10 20.46 -6.75 61.44
N VAL A 11 20.43 -5.42 61.27
CA VAL A 11 19.47 -4.72 60.41
C VAL A 11 20.16 -4.32 59.14
N ASN A 12 19.74 -4.91 58.04
CA ASN A 12 20.20 -4.57 56.69
C ASN A 12 19.23 -3.56 56.07
N PHE A 13 19.67 -2.36 55.79
CA PHE A 13 18.91 -1.37 55.06
C PHE A 13 19.23 -1.54 53.59
N ILE A 14 18.26 -1.99 52.79
CA ILE A 14 18.33 -2.03 51.35
C ILE A 14 17.50 -0.87 50.77
N THR A 15 18.09 -0.07 49.93
CA THR A 15 17.37 0.87 49.06
C THR A 15 16.96 0.10 47.80
N VAL A 16 15.68 0.00 47.54
CA VAL A 16 15.15 -0.56 46.31
C VAL A 16 14.46 0.59 45.57
N ASP A 17 15.01 0.98 44.46
CA ASP A 17 14.39 1.94 43.56
C ASP A 17 13.75 1.17 42.42
N PRO A 18 12.40 1.19 42.28
CA PRO A 18 11.75 0.56 41.16
C PRO A 18 12.12 1.30 39.88
N ILE A 19 12.25 0.57 38.79
CA ILE A 19 12.51 1.14 37.46
C ILE A 19 11.47 0.53 36.54
N ILE A 20 10.59 1.38 36.00
CA ILE A 20 9.63 0.97 34.99
C ILE A 20 10.36 0.91 33.64
N THR A 21 10.28 -0.23 32.96
CA THR A 21 10.87 -0.38 31.63
C THR A 21 10.01 0.32 30.60
N ASN A 22 10.63 1.17 29.78
CA ASN A 22 9.91 1.91 28.75
C ASN A 22 9.51 0.99 27.59
N PRO A 23 8.24 0.83 27.29
CA PRO A 23 7.74 0.00 26.17
C PRO A 23 7.98 0.64 24.80
N GLY A 24 8.47 1.88 24.74
CA GLY A 24 8.71 2.62 23.50
C GLY A 24 8.21 4.07 23.57
N ALA A 25 8.63 4.89 22.62
CA ALA A 25 8.29 6.32 22.59
C ALA A 25 6.81 6.58 22.22
N GLN A 26 6.20 5.66 21.49
CA GLN A 26 4.80 5.74 21.04
C GLN A 26 4.16 4.35 21.11
N ILE A 27 2.91 4.31 21.50
CA ILE A 27 2.12 3.09 21.64
C ILE A 27 0.92 3.23 20.69
N CYS A 28 0.79 2.30 19.77
CA CYS A 28 -0.23 2.34 18.72
C CYS A 28 -1.51 1.60 19.08
N ASP A 29 -1.46 0.76 20.09
CA ASP A 29 -2.57 -0.02 20.62
C ASP A 29 -3.25 0.72 21.79
N PHE A 30 -4.33 0.18 22.31
CA PHE A 30 -5.01 0.66 23.50
C PHE A 30 -4.52 -0.02 24.79
N ASP A 31 -3.56 -0.92 24.69
CA ASP A 31 -2.92 -1.57 25.81
C ASP A 31 -1.40 -1.62 25.67
N VAL A 32 -0.72 -1.79 26.78
CA VAL A 32 0.74 -1.94 26.85
C VAL A 32 1.14 -2.70 28.09
N ASP A 33 2.08 -3.61 27.92
CA ASP A 33 2.70 -4.30 29.06
C ASP A 33 3.81 -3.44 29.64
N LEU A 34 3.75 -3.20 30.93
CA LEU A 34 4.73 -2.50 31.72
C LEU A 34 5.52 -3.53 32.53
N GLU A 35 6.84 -3.47 32.47
CA GLU A 35 7.74 -4.33 33.21
C GLU A 35 8.48 -3.55 34.27
N LEU A 36 8.79 -4.19 35.37
CA LEU A 36 9.63 -3.63 36.44
C LEU A 36 11.01 -4.27 36.42
N ASN A 37 12.03 -3.43 36.24
CA ASN A 37 13.39 -3.78 36.57
C ASN A 37 13.58 -3.49 38.05
N ASN A 38 14.00 -4.48 38.83
CA ASN A 38 14.23 -4.36 40.26
C ASN A 38 12.96 -4.20 41.09
N PRO A 39 12.01 -5.18 41.03
CA PRO A 39 10.81 -5.17 41.82
C PRO A 39 11.11 -5.25 43.32
N SER A 40 10.21 -4.69 44.12
CA SER A 40 10.32 -4.78 45.59
C SER A 40 10.00 -6.18 46.10
N PRO A 41 10.77 -6.73 47.02
CA PRO A 41 10.42 -8.00 47.69
C PRO A 41 9.18 -7.92 48.55
N THR A 42 8.68 -6.73 48.85
CA THR A 42 7.46 -6.49 49.65
C THR A 42 6.26 -6.11 48.78
N GLY A 43 6.44 -6.05 47.47
CA GLY A 43 5.43 -5.59 46.53
C GLY A 43 5.31 -4.06 46.50
N GLY A 44 4.45 -3.58 45.60
CA GLY A 44 4.12 -2.17 45.45
C GLY A 44 2.78 -2.00 44.74
N GLU A 45 2.45 -0.77 44.42
CA GLU A 45 1.16 -0.42 43.82
C GLU A 45 1.38 0.43 42.54
N TRP A 46 0.67 0.07 41.51
CA TRP A 46 0.56 0.88 40.28
C TRP A 46 -0.47 1.99 40.49
N SER A 47 -0.21 3.16 39.93
CA SER A 47 -1.13 4.29 39.97
C SER A 47 -1.05 5.14 38.71
N ILE A 48 -2.18 5.75 38.35
CA ILE A 48 -2.27 6.69 37.26
C ILE A 48 -2.04 8.10 37.82
N VAL A 49 -0.95 8.73 37.41
CA VAL A 49 -0.56 10.08 37.86
C VAL A 49 -1.26 11.15 37.05
N ASN A 50 -1.34 10.93 35.72
CA ASN A 50 -2.02 11.83 34.80
C ASN A 50 -2.61 11.07 33.62
N GLN A 51 -3.75 11.56 33.11
CA GLN A 51 -4.45 11.01 31.95
C GLN A 51 -5.29 12.09 31.27
N PRO A 52 -5.65 11.93 30.00
CA PRO A 52 -6.59 12.84 29.32
C PRO A 52 -7.94 12.89 30.01
N ASN A 53 -8.68 13.99 29.90
CA ASN A 53 -9.98 14.15 30.53
C ASN A 53 -11.02 13.17 29.96
N ARG A 54 -11.84 12.58 30.85
CA ARG A 54 -12.92 11.64 30.53
C ARG A 54 -12.44 10.28 29.98
N THR A 55 -11.19 9.93 30.21
CA THR A 55 -10.67 8.62 29.86
C THR A 55 -10.98 7.59 30.94
N ILE A 56 -11.05 6.33 30.50
CA ILE A 56 -10.98 5.17 31.36
C ILE A 56 -9.61 4.57 31.09
N ALA A 57 -8.81 4.45 32.15
CA ALA A 57 -7.54 3.77 32.09
C ALA A 57 -7.44 2.90 33.35
N GLU A 58 -7.01 1.67 33.16
CA GLU A 58 -6.97 0.68 34.23
C GLU A 58 -5.79 -0.28 34.07
N TYR A 59 -5.40 -0.88 35.17
CA TYR A 59 -4.38 -1.93 35.15
C TYR A 59 -5.05 -3.28 35.22
N SER A 60 -4.48 -4.24 34.51
CA SER A 60 -4.81 -5.65 34.61
C SER A 60 -3.53 -6.47 34.80
N ASN A 61 -3.68 -7.72 35.26
CA ASN A 61 -2.56 -8.64 35.47
C ASN A 61 -1.43 -8.08 36.36
N GLU A 62 -1.77 -7.24 37.32
CA GLU A 62 -0.78 -6.65 38.23
C GLU A 62 0.02 -7.72 38.98
N SER A 63 1.33 -7.60 38.97
CA SER A 63 2.28 -8.45 39.66
C SER A 63 3.46 -7.65 40.15
N ASP A 64 4.32 -8.29 40.95
CA ASP A 64 5.56 -7.65 41.39
C ASP A 64 6.56 -7.41 40.22
N ASP A 65 6.36 -8.03 39.04
CA ASP A 65 7.22 -7.92 37.89
C ASP A 65 6.67 -6.96 36.83
N GLY A 66 5.36 -6.61 36.87
CA GLY A 66 4.75 -5.72 35.89
C GLY A 66 3.22 -5.69 35.93
N ALA A 67 2.62 -5.02 34.95
CA ALA A 67 1.18 -4.94 34.75
C ALA A 67 0.85 -4.64 33.29
N SER A 68 -0.32 -5.07 32.82
CA SER A 68 -0.88 -4.56 31.56
C SER A 68 -1.69 -3.29 31.86
N PHE A 69 -1.40 -2.21 31.12
CA PHE A 69 -2.08 -0.93 31.25
C PHE A 69 -2.96 -0.70 30.03
N GLU A 70 -4.27 -0.60 30.24
CA GLU A 70 -5.28 -0.46 29.20
C GLU A 70 -5.90 0.93 29.22
N VAL A 71 -6.14 1.53 28.04
CA VAL A 71 -6.76 2.84 27.88
C VAL A 71 -7.87 2.79 26.84
N ASN A 72 -8.80 3.74 26.89
CA ASN A 72 -9.89 3.85 25.90
C ASN A 72 -9.77 5.08 25.00
N GLN A 73 -8.67 5.82 25.08
CA GLN A 73 -8.45 7.03 24.29
C GLN A 73 -6.96 7.25 24.07
N PHE A 74 -6.60 7.67 22.87
CA PHE A 74 -5.24 8.12 22.57
C PHE A 74 -4.90 9.41 23.30
N GLY A 75 -3.64 9.57 23.65
CA GLY A 75 -3.13 10.74 24.35
C GLY A 75 -1.96 10.44 25.29
N PRO A 76 -1.50 11.46 26.03
CA PRO A 76 -0.44 11.30 27.00
C PRO A 76 -0.97 10.76 28.33
N TYR A 77 -0.30 9.76 28.86
CA TYR A 77 -0.54 9.21 30.19
C TYR A 77 0.73 9.24 31.00
N GLN A 78 0.61 9.40 32.31
CA GLN A 78 1.70 9.23 33.25
C GLN A 78 1.32 8.19 34.29
N VAL A 79 2.12 7.16 34.39
CA VAL A 79 1.97 6.05 35.32
C VAL A 79 3.05 6.08 36.38
N ALA A 80 2.79 5.53 37.54
CA ALA A 80 3.77 5.38 38.59
C ALA A 80 3.65 4.01 39.25
N TYR A 81 4.79 3.48 39.69
CA TYR A 81 4.86 2.35 40.60
C TYR A 81 5.50 2.81 41.90
N THR A 82 4.80 2.57 43.02
CA THR A 82 5.26 2.98 44.36
C THR A 82 5.47 1.76 45.25
N ILE A 83 6.64 1.65 45.85
CA ILE A 83 6.97 0.56 46.76
C ILE A 83 6.34 0.84 48.15
N ALA A 84 5.50 -0.09 48.60
CA ALA A 84 4.85 0.00 49.89
C ALA A 84 5.88 0.04 51.03
N GLY A 85 5.76 1.05 51.87
CA GLY A 85 6.57 1.20 53.09
C GLY A 85 7.95 1.84 52.91
N CYS A 86 8.47 2.01 51.71
CA CYS A 86 9.77 2.66 51.46
C CYS A 86 9.64 4.10 50.97
N ASN A 87 8.48 4.52 50.56
CA ASN A 87 8.20 5.86 50.00
C ASN A 87 9.03 6.20 48.76
N THR A 88 9.42 5.16 47.99
CA THR A 88 10.15 5.30 46.71
C THR A 88 9.19 4.97 45.58
N SER A 89 9.27 5.74 44.49
CA SER A 89 8.43 5.54 43.32
C SER A 89 9.21 5.87 42.06
N ASP A 90 8.85 5.20 40.97
CA ASP A 90 9.24 5.58 39.63
C ASP A 90 8.02 6.02 38.81
N THR A 91 8.23 6.93 37.87
CA THR A 91 7.16 7.44 37.00
C THR A 91 7.57 7.37 35.54
N MET A 92 6.64 6.95 34.70
CA MET A 92 6.84 6.87 33.25
C MET A 92 5.80 7.67 32.49
N GLN A 93 6.24 8.31 31.41
CA GLN A 93 5.36 8.93 30.43
C GLN A 93 5.06 7.91 29.32
N LEU A 94 3.78 7.72 29.02
CA LEU A 94 3.29 6.87 27.93
C LEU A 94 2.57 7.76 26.94
N GLN A 95 2.83 7.56 25.65
CA GLN A 95 2.18 8.29 24.56
C GLN A 95 1.41 7.32 23.66
N PHE A 96 0.10 7.23 23.88
CA PHE A 96 -0.78 6.50 22.99
C PHE A 96 -1.15 7.37 21.80
N VAL A 97 -0.89 6.87 20.57
CA VAL A 97 -1.06 7.64 19.34
C VAL A 97 -1.93 6.89 18.34
N GLN A 98 -2.83 7.63 17.70
CA GLN A 98 -3.50 7.15 16.50
C GLN A 98 -2.63 7.54 15.30
N VAL A 99 -2.24 6.55 14.52
CA VAL A 99 -1.51 6.77 13.27
C VAL A 99 -2.49 6.68 12.11
N LEU A 100 -2.59 7.74 11.32
CA LEU A 100 -3.37 7.79 10.08
C LEU A 100 -2.38 7.96 8.93
N PRO A 101 -1.90 6.87 8.33
CA PRO A 101 -0.94 6.95 7.25
C PRO A 101 -1.55 7.62 6.03
N VAL A 102 -0.78 8.46 5.35
CA VAL A 102 -1.12 9.03 4.04
C VAL A 102 -0.18 8.42 3.03
N VAL A 103 -0.74 7.59 2.16
CA VAL A 103 0.01 6.92 1.11
C VAL A 103 0.15 7.83 -0.10
N HIS A 104 1.36 7.93 -0.61
CA HIS A 104 1.70 8.59 -1.86
C HIS A 104 2.18 7.55 -2.86
N SER A 105 1.47 7.45 -3.96
CA SER A 105 1.81 6.61 -5.11
C SER A 105 1.27 7.24 -6.37
N ASP A 106 1.84 6.91 -7.52
CA ASP A 106 1.20 7.18 -8.79
C ASP A 106 0.02 6.22 -8.99
N GLU A 107 -1.15 6.75 -9.33
CA GLU A 107 -2.35 5.94 -9.57
C GLU A 107 -2.27 5.20 -10.91
N LEU A 108 -1.52 5.75 -11.88
CA LEU A 108 -1.34 5.23 -13.22
C LEU A 108 0.14 5.22 -13.61
N ILE A 109 0.67 4.02 -13.85
CA ILE A 109 2.03 3.79 -14.34
C ILE A 109 1.95 3.42 -15.82
N ARG A 110 2.55 4.24 -16.69
CA ARG A 110 2.53 4.04 -18.13
C ARG A 110 3.81 3.37 -18.62
N CYS A 111 3.64 2.21 -19.27
CA CYS A 111 4.70 1.42 -19.91
C CYS A 111 5.93 1.18 -19.02
N ASP A 112 5.71 1.08 -17.73
CA ASP A 112 6.69 0.67 -16.74
C ASP A 112 6.08 -0.43 -15.88
N PHE A 113 6.92 -1.23 -15.28
CA PHE A 113 6.53 -2.29 -14.35
C PHE A 113 7.01 -1.99 -12.93
N GLU A 114 7.42 -0.76 -12.66
CA GLU A 114 7.88 -0.29 -11.37
C GLU A 114 7.09 0.95 -10.92
N ALA A 115 6.68 0.97 -9.65
CA ALA A 115 6.06 2.10 -8.98
C ALA A 115 6.80 2.41 -7.68
N ASN A 116 7.08 3.70 -7.44
CA ASN A 116 7.64 4.15 -6.17
C ASN A 116 6.52 4.68 -5.28
N MET A 117 6.56 4.28 -4.00
CA MET A 117 5.54 4.61 -3.03
C MET A 117 6.19 5.03 -1.72
N TYR A 118 5.55 5.96 -1.03
CA TYR A 118 5.97 6.36 0.31
C TYR A 118 4.77 6.81 1.16
N VAL A 119 4.99 6.87 2.46
CA VAL A 119 4.00 7.34 3.42
C VAL A 119 4.57 8.41 4.33
N ASP A 120 3.74 9.39 4.69
CA ASP A 120 4.11 10.50 5.58
C ASP A 120 4.07 10.13 7.07
N SER A 121 3.75 8.90 7.40
CA SER A 121 3.47 8.49 8.75
C SER A 121 4.57 7.60 9.32
N TYR A 122 4.89 7.84 10.57
CA TYR A 122 5.82 7.05 11.36
C TYR A 122 5.00 6.20 12.35
N GLY A 123 4.64 4.99 11.95
CA GLY A 123 4.03 4.02 12.85
C GLY A 123 5.05 2.95 13.25
N LEU A 124 4.78 2.28 14.37
CA LEU A 124 5.34 0.97 14.65
C LEU A 124 4.53 -0.05 13.86
N GLU A 125 5.15 -1.18 13.54
CA GLU A 125 4.47 -2.26 12.77
C GLU A 125 3.93 -1.77 11.42
N VAL A 126 4.83 -1.35 10.56
CA VAL A 126 4.52 -0.89 9.21
C VAL A 126 4.64 -2.04 8.21
N GLY A 127 3.84 -2.00 7.16
CA GLY A 127 3.97 -2.99 6.10
C GLY A 127 3.15 -2.69 4.86
N TRP A 128 3.78 -2.94 3.71
CA TRP A 128 3.15 -2.94 2.40
C TRP A 128 2.71 -4.35 2.04
N MET A 129 1.52 -4.50 1.50
CA MET A 129 1.02 -5.78 1.04
C MET A 129 0.16 -5.63 -0.22
N GLN A 130 0.13 -6.66 -1.03
CA GLN A 130 -0.79 -6.80 -2.14
C GLN A 130 -2.08 -7.48 -1.67
N ILE A 131 -3.23 -6.88 -1.98
CA ILE A 131 -4.56 -7.46 -1.75
C ILE A 131 -4.99 -8.26 -2.99
N SER A 132 -4.85 -7.64 -4.18
CA SER A 132 -5.22 -8.27 -5.45
C SER A 132 -4.40 -7.71 -6.60
N GLY A 133 -4.40 -8.41 -7.74
CA GLY A 133 -3.75 -7.97 -8.97
C GLY A 133 -3.51 -9.14 -9.92
N PRO A 134 -3.17 -8.87 -11.20
CA PRO A 134 -2.94 -9.89 -12.23
C PRO A 134 -1.73 -10.78 -11.94
N SER A 135 -0.65 -10.24 -11.38
CA SER A 135 0.54 -10.97 -10.98
C SER A 135 0.95 -10.63 -9.54
N PHE A 136 1.97 -11.32 -9.01
CA PHE A 136 2.54 -10.98 -7.71
C PHE A 136 3.35 -9.69 -7.79
N ALA A 137 3.12 -8.80 -6.82
CA ALA A 137 3.91 -7.60 -6.60
C ALA A 137 5.12 -7.92 -5.71
N ASN A 138 6.30 -7.48 -6.13
CA ASN A 138 7.51 -7.58 -5.34
C ASN A 138 7.87 -6.21 -4.77
N PHE A 139 7.89 -6.10 -3.44
CA PHE A 139 8.25 -4.87 -2.74
C PHE A 139 9.73 -4.89 -2.35
N SER A 140 10.47 -3.83 -2.69
CA SER A 140 11.90 -3.70 -2.36
C SER A 140 12.15 -3.56 -0.85
N ASN A 141 11.23 -2.93 -0.15
CA ASN A 141 11.25 -2.73 1.29
C ASN A 141 9.84 -2.84 1.87
N PRO A 142 9.32 -4.06 2.08
CA PRO A 142 7.93 -4.26 2.50
C PRO A 142 7.61 -3.75 3.92
N LEU A 143 8.61 -3.52 4.75
CA LEU A 143 8.46 -3.04 6.13
C LEU A 143 8.94 -1.58 6.30
N GLY A 144 9.14 -0.85 5.22
CA GLY A 144 9.62 0.53 5.27
C GLY A 144 8.53 1.55 5.01
N VAL A 145 8.83 2.80 5.33
CA VAL A 145 7.99 3.95 4.95
C VAL A 145 8.11 4.31 3.48
N GLU A 146 9.17 3.86 2.82
CA GLU A 146 9.41 4.00 1.39
C GLU A 146 9.67 2.61 0.79
N THR A 147 9.10 2.34 -0.37
CA THR A 147 9.30 1.11 -1.12
C THR A 147 9.14 1.36 -2.62
N SER A 148 9.80 0.55 -3.44
CA SER A 148 9.39 0.37 -4.84
C SER A 148 8.67 -0.98 -4.96
N MET A 149 7.65 -0.99 -5.79
CA MET A 149 6.89 -2.18 -6.16
C MET A 149 7.19 -2.53 -7.60
N SER A 150 7.50 -3.79 -7.90
CA SER A 150 7.64 -4.28 -9.27
C SER A 150 6.65 -5.41 -9.56
N VAL A 151 6.13 -5.42 -10.78
CA VAL A 151 5.15 -6.40 -11.28
C VAL A 151 5.59 -6.97 -12.62
N THR A 152 4.94 -8.03 -13.10
CA THR A 152 5.25 -8.68 -14.39
C THR A 152 4.11 -8.58 -15.41
N GLU A 153 2.94 -8.13 -15.01
CA GLU A 153 1.77 -8.04 -15.86
C GLU A 153 1.10 -6.67 -15.69
N ASN A 154 0.59 -6.12 -16.80
CA ASN A 154 -0.25 -4.94 -16.76
C ASN A 154 -1.60 -5.26 -16.09
N GLY A 155 -2.19 -4.25 -15.46
CA GLY A 155 -3.49 -4.35 -14.83
C GLY A 155 -3.61 -3.55 -13.56
N ALA A 156 -4.80 -3.61 -12.95
CA ALA A 156 -5.08 -2.96 -11.68
C ALA A 156 -4.61 -3.82 -10.50
N TYR A 157 -3.87 -3.19 -9.61
CA TYR A 157 -3.41 -3.77 -8.36
C TYR A 157 -4.06 -3.04 -7.20
N THR A 158 -4.67 -3.78 -6.29
CA THR A 158 -5.10 -3.25 -5.00
C THR A 158 -4.04 -3.59 -3.97
N LEU A 159 -3.55 -2.57 -3.32
CA LEU A 159 -2.47 -2.64 -2.33
C LEU A 159 -2.99 -2.14 -0.99
N ALA A 160 -2.32 -2.52 0.07
CA ALA A 160 -2.56 -1.99 1.40
C ALA A 160 -1.25 -1.60 2.07
N TYR A 161 -1.33 -0.56 2.88
CA TYR A 161 -0.30 -0.18 3.84
C TYR A 161 -0.88 -0.22 5.23
N THR A 162 -0.21 -0.92 6.12
CA THR A 162 -0.58 -1.00 7.53
C THR A 162 0.44 -0.24 8.38
N ALA A 163 -0.06 0.60 9.27
CA ALA A 163 0.73 1.25 10.29
C ALA A 163 -0.04 1.20 11.60
N CYS A 164 0.56 0.59 12.61
CA CYS A 164 -0.17 0.22 13.82
C CYS A 164 -1.43 -0.59 13.43
N ASP A 165 -2.57 -0.37 14.04
CA ASP A 165 -3.83 -1.05 13.73
C ASP A 165 -4.61 -0.45 12.55
N THR A 166 -4.02 0.54 11.87
CA THR A 166 -4.66 1.21 10.74
C THR A 166 -4.16 0.65 9.43
N THR A 167 -5.07 0.14 8.60
CA THR A 167 -4.78 -0.31 7.23
C THR A 167 -5.48 0.61 6.23
N ILE A 168 -4.73 1.09 5.24
CA ILE A 168 -5.23 1.89 4.12
C ILE A 168 -5.06 1.11 2.84
N GLU A 169 -6.15 0.93 2.11
CA GLU A 169 -6.16 0.32 0.79
C GLU A 169 -6.15 1.40 -0.30
N PHE A 170 -5.40 1.16 -1.37
CA PHE A 170 -5.31 2.03 -2.53
C PHE A 170 -5.03 1.22 -3.80
N ASN A 171 -5.21 1.86 -4.96
CA ASN A 171 -5.04 1.19 -6.24
C ASN A 171 -3.89 1.82 -7.03
N VAL A 172 -3.14 0.96 -7.71
CA VAL A 172 -2.14 1.33 -8.71
C VAL A 172 -2.47 0.59 -10.00
N LEU A 173 -2.53 1.31 -11.12
CA LEU A 173 -2.75 0.73 -12.42
C LEU A 173 -1.47 0.75 -13.26
N PHE A 174 -1.07 -0.41 -13.72
CA PHE A 174 -0.01 -0.56 -14.73
C PHE A 174 -0.66 -0.76 -16.09
N MET A 175 -0.40 0.14 -17.03
CA MET A 175 -0.99 0.11 -18.36
C MET A 175 -0.05 0.72 -19.39
N CYS A 176 0.12 0.07 -20.53
CA CYS A 176 0.81 0.68 -21.66
C CYS A 176 -0.14 1.42 -22.59
N ASP A 177 0.36 2.45 -23.24
CA ASP A 177 -0.31 3.08 -24.36
C ASP A 177 -0.47 2.07 -25.50
N LEU A 178 -1.50 2.25 -26.33
CA LEU A 178 -1.72 1.38 -27.46
C LEU A 178 -0.58 1.52 -28.47
N GLU A 179 -0.02 0.40 -28.91
CA GLU A 179 0.95 0.38 -30.00
C GLU A 179 0.26 -0.05 -31.29
N VAL A 180 0.18 0.90 -32.24
CA VAL A 180 -0.41 0.65 -33.56
C VAL A 180 0.73 0.41 -34.55
N PRO A 181 0.86 -0.79 -35.14
CA PRO A 181 1.89 -1.10 -36.11
C PRO A 181 1.84 -0.17 -37.34
N ASN A 182 2.96 0.06 -37.93
CA ASN A 182 3.05 0.89 -39.14
C ASN A 182 3.18 0.08 -40.44
N VAL A 183 3.17 -1.26 -40.37
CA VAL A 183 3.28 -2.18 -41.51
C VAL A 183 2.37 -3.38 -41.29
N ILE A 184 1.65 -3.81 -42.33
CA ILE A 184 1.04 -5.12 -42.45
C ILE A 184 1.43 -5.80 -43.74
N THR A 185 1.52 -7.12 -43.72
CA THR A 185 1.82 -7.98 -44.89
C THR A 185 0.65 -8.96 -45.09
N ALA A 186 -0.40 -8.51 -45.78
CA ALA A 186 -1.62 -9.27 -45.95
C ALA A 186 -1.43 -10.38 -47.03
N ASN A 187 -0.58 -11.39 -46.72
CA ASN A 187 -0.18 -12.47 -47.64
C ASN A 187 -0.59 -13.87 -47.14
N GLU A 188 -1.37 -13.92 -46.05
CA GLU A 188 -1.93 -15.14 -45.42
C GLU A 188 -0.84 -16.12 -44.89
N ASP A 189 0.34 -15.62 -44.52
CA ASP A 189 1.40 -16.44 -43.90
C ASP A 189 1.32 -16.50 -42.35
N ASN A 190 0.33 -15.88 -41.76
CA ASN A 190 0.05 -15.69 -40.32
C ASN A 190 1.07 -14.80 -39.60
N LEU A 191 1.82 -13.98 -40.32
CA LEU A 191 2.74 -13.00 -39.76
C LEU A 191 2.36 -11.60 -40.26
N ASN A 192 1.92 -10.73 -39.35
CA ASN A 192 1.50 -9.36 -39.65
C ASN A 192 0.42 -9.23 -40.74
N ASP A 193 -0.42 -10.25 -40.91
CA ASP A 193 -1.50 -10.24 -41.91
C ASP A 193 -2.61 -9.22 -41.59
N VAL A 194 -2.66 -8.73 -40.33
CA VAL A 194 -3.66 -7.79 -39.88
C VAL A 194 -3.03 -6.64 -39.09
N LEU A 195 -3.69 -5.50 -39.08
CA LEU A 195 -3.31 -4.35 -38.26
C LEU A 195 -3.71 -4.60 -36.80
N PHE A 196 -2.97 -5.45 -36.11
CA PHE A 196 -3.19 -5.79 -34.71
C PHE A 196 -2.69 -4.67 -33.81
N VAL A 197 -3.53 -4.12 -32.93
CA VAL A 197 -3.18 -3.08 -31.97
C VAL A 197 -2.94 -3.72 -30.60
N GLU A 198 -1.68 -3.74 -30.19
CA GLU A 198 -1.31 -4.29 -28.91
C GLU A 198 -1.87 -3.44 -27.75
N GLY A 199 -2.35 -4.09 -26.70
CA GLY A 199 -2.97 -3.44 -25.53
C GLY A 199 -4.45 -3.10 -25.67
N LEU A 200 -5.05 -3.21 -26.88
CA LEU A 200 -6.44 -2.89 -27.11
C LEU A 200 -7.35 -4.05 -26.64
N THR A 201 -7.87 -3.97 -25.44
CA THR A 201 -8.71 -5.01 -24.82
C THR A 201 -10.03 -4.44 -24.28
N VAL A 202 -11.05 -5.30 -24.20
CA VAL A 202 -12.36 -4.95 -23.62
C VAL A 202 -12.29 -4.63 -22.14
N GLU A 203 -11.21 -4.98 -21.47
CA GLU A 203 -10.99 -4.70 -20.06
C GLU A 203 -10.76 -3.21 -19.82
N TYR A 204 -9.90 -2.60 -20.65
CA TYR A 204 -9.48 -1.20 -20.50
C TYR A 204 -10.23 -0.23 -21.40
N TYR A 205 -10.84 -0.70 -22.49
CA TYR A 205 -11.50 0.18 -23.45
C TYR A 205 -12.98 -0.15 -23.60
N SER A 206 -13.82 0.89 -23.60
CA SER A 206 -15.27 0.78 -23.75
C SER A 206 -15.71 0.69 -25.21
N TYR A 207 -14.98 1.32 -26.10
CA TYR A 207 -15.14 1.29 -27.54
C TYR A 207 -13.81 1.57 -28.25
N ALA A 208 -13.76 1.17 -29.52
CA ALA A 208 -12.64 1.46 -30.41
C ALA A 208 -13.15 1.73 -31.81
N ASN A 209 -13.10 2.99 -32.24
CA ASN A 209 -13.52 3.44 -33.57
C ASN A 209 -12.30 3.56 -34.45
N MET A 210 -12.12 2.67 -35.43
CA MET A 210 -11.05 2.74 -36.42
C MET A 210 -11.59 3.25 -37.73
N SER A 211 -10.93 4.24 -38.33
CA SER A 211 -11.12 4.68 -39.70
C SER A 211 -9.79 4.66 -40.45
N ILE A 212 -9.75 4.07 -41.64
CA ILE A 212 -8.54 4.02 -42.50
C ILE A 212 -8.85 4.69 -43.83
N TYR A 213 -7.92 5.49 -44.28
CA TYR A 213 -8.04 6.34 -45.47
C TYR A 213 -6.92 6.04 -46.45
N ASN A 214 -7.23 6.12 -47.74
CA ASN A 214 -6.23 6.07 -48.79
C ASN A 214 -5.48 7.41 -48.90
N ARG A 215 -4.50 7.48 -49.79
CA ARG A 215 -3.67 8.71 -50.03
C ARG A 215 -4.47 9.90 -50.59
N TRP A 216 -5.67 9.70 -51.09
CA TRP A 216 -6.55 10.77 -51.58
C TRP A 216 -7.54 11.26 -50.52
N GLY A 217 -7.56 10.60 -49.34
CA GLY A 217 -8.44 10.94 -48.21
C GLY A 217 -9.79 10.23 -48.25
N ASP A 218 -9.97 9.26 -49.18
CA ASP A 218 -11.20 8.44 -49.18
C ASP A 218 -11.11 7.41 -48.06
N GLU A 219 -12.20 7.26 -47.32
CA GLU A 219 -12.29 6.23 -46.29
C GLU A 219 -12.45 4.86 -46.93
N VAL A 220 -11.54 3.94 -46.65
CA VAL A 220 -11.52 2.58 -47.22
C VAL A 220 -11.96 1.52 -46.22
N TYR A 221 -11.83 1.82 -44.91
CA TYR A 221 -12.22 0.91 -43.84
C TYR A 221 -12.77 1.68 -42.65
N ARG A 222 -13.81 1.11 -42.03
CA ARG A 222 -14.38 1.61 -40.76
C ARG A 222 -14.84 0.47 -39.86
N SER A 223 -14.56 0.58 -38.56
CA SER A 223 -15.09 -0.30 -37.52
C SER A 223 -15.39 0.50 -36.26
N GLY A 224 -16.50 0.19 -35.56
CA GLY A 224 -16.88 0.81 -34.28
C GLY A 224 -16.48 -0.02 -33.06
N SER A 225 -15.95 -1.23 -33.27
CA SER A 225 -15.49 -2.15 -32.21
C SER A 225 -14.16 -2.80 -32.56
N TYR A 226 -13.30 -2.04 -33.23
CA TYR A 226 -12.02 -2.51 -33.73
C TYR A 226 -11.21 -3.26 -32.68
N GLY A 227 -10.83 -4.49 -32.98
CA GLY A 227 -10.07 -5.35 -32.08
C GLY A 227 -10.81 -5.85 -30.83
N LEU A 228 -11.81 -5.12 -30.36
CA LEU A 228 -12.61 -5.52 -29.18
C LEU A 228 -13.54 -6.70 -29.47
N ASP A 229 -13.86 -6.94 -30.75
CA ASP A 229 -14.60 -8.10 -31.25
C ASP A 229 -13.68 -9.13 -31.95
N ASN A 230 -12.37 -9.03 -31.75
CA ASN A 230 -11.31 -9.82 -32.39
C ASN A 230 -11.28 -9.67 -33.93
N LYS A 231 -11.75 -8.55 -34.45
CA LYS A 231 -11.65 -8.23 -35.87
C LYS A 231 -10.65 -7.10 -36.11
N TRP A 232 -9.72 -7.36 -36.96
CA TRP A 232 -8.64 -6.49 -37.32
C TRP A 232 -8.65 -6.23 -38.82
N TRP A 233 -8.12 -5.09 -39.25
CA TRP A 233 -8.02 -4.79 -40.68
C TRP A 233 -6.93 -5.64 -41.34
N ASP A 234 -7.30 -6.31 -42.42
CA ASP A 234 -6.51 -7.25 -43.20
C ASP A 234 -6.16 -6.72 -44.63
N GLY A 235 -6.26 -5.42 -44.85
CA GLY A 235 -5.99 -4.81 -46.16
C GLY A 235 -7.20 -4.84 -47.10
N GLN A 236 -8.39 -5.19 -46.61
CA GLN A 236 -9.62 -5.17 -47.43
C GLN A 236 -10.48 -3.91 -47.18
N SER A 237 -11.21 -3.49 -48.21
CA SER A 237 -12.19 -2.39 -48.10
C SER A 237 -13.51 -2.86 -47.48
N THR A 238 -14.06 -2.04 -46.56
CA THR A 238 -15.42 -2.30 -46.02
C THR A 238 -16.53 -1.83 -46.97
N HIS A 239 -16.22 -1.00 -47.97
CA HIS A 239 -17.21 -0.41 -48.85
C HIS A 239 -17.48 -1.27 -50.13
N GLU A 240 -16.47 -1.95 -50.64
CA GLU A 240 -16.56 -2.66 -51.91
C GLU A 240 -16.20 -4.16 -51.82
N ASN A 241 -15.78 -4.65 -50.68
CA ASN A 241 -15.21 -5.99 -50.46
C ASN A 241 -14.04 -6.29 -51.45
N ASP A 242 -13.39 -5.23 -51.94
CA ASP A 242 -12.25 -5.34 -52.82
C ASP A 242 -10.94 -5.29 -52.04
N GLU A 243 -9.98 -6.04 -52.53
CA GLU A 243 -8.60 -5.94 -51.99
C GLU A 243 -8.00 -4.57 -52.34
N LEU A 244 -7.49 -3.93 -51.32
CA LEU A 244 -6.82 -2.64 -51.52
C LEU A 244 -5.42 -2.82 -52.13
N ALA A 245 -4.96 -1.83 -52.88
CA ALA A 245 -3.62 -1.85 -53.45
C ALA A 245 -2.54 -1.70 -52.41
N GLU A 246 -1.38 -2.28 -52.66
CA GLU A 246 -0.18 -1.99 -51.86
C GLU A 246 0.09 -0.49 -51.77
N GLY A 247 0.50 -0.03 -50.59
CA GLY A 247 0.82 1.39 -50.41
C GLY A 247 0.62 1.90 -49.01
N VAL A 248 0.66 3.22 -48.89
CA VAL A 248 0.52 3.91 -47.60
C VAL A 248 -0.96 4.29 -47.38
N TYR A 249 -1.47 3.94 -46.21
CA TYR A 249 -2.78 4.32 -45.72
C TYR A 249 -2.65 5.12 -44.43
N PHE A 250 -3.64 5.94 -44.12
CA PHE A 250 -3.69 6.75 -42.90
C PHE A 250 -4.78 6.19 -41.99
N TYR A 251 -4.50 6.10 -40.72
CA TYR A 251 -5.50 5.66 -39.75
C TYR A 251 -5.82 6.72 -38.70
N VAL A 252 -7.04 6.66 -38.20
CA VAL A 252 -7.50 7.32 -36.97
C VAL A 252 -8.17 6.26 -36.12
N LEU A 253 -7.60 6.01 -34.94
CA LEU A 253 -8.17 5.15 -33.92
C LEU A 253 -8.58 6.00 -32.74
N GLU A 254 -9.87 6.03 -32.42
CA GLU A 254 -10.45 6.69 -31.25
C GLU A 254 -10.89 5.62 -30.27
N VAL A 255 -10.46 5.68 -29.04
CA VAL A 255 -10.80 4.70 -28.00
C VAL A 255 -11.33 5.40 -26.76
N GLY A 256 -12.35 4.83 -26.13
CA GLY A 256 -12.82 5.27 -24.81
C GLY A 256 -12.13 4.49 -23.71
N ASN A 257 -11.23 5.15 -23.00
CA ASN A 257 -10.46 4.57 -21.91
C ASN A 257 -11.33 4.48 -20.64
N LYS A 258 -11.57 3.28 -20.14
CA LYS A 258 -12.42 3.04 -18.95
C LYS A 258 -11.75 3.42 -17.65
N VAL A 259 -10.43 3.57 -17.68
CA VAL A 259 -9.64 3.81 -16.46
C VAL A 259 -9.49 5.30 -16.20
N THR A 260 -9.14 6.06 -17.25
CA THR A 260 -8.98 7.52 -17.17
C THR A 260 -10.29 8.28 -17.40
N ASP A 261 -11.33 7.58 -17.89
CA ASP A 261 -12.60 8.15 -18.38
C ASP A 261 -12.40 9.20 -19.49
N GLU A 262 -11.27 9.10 -20.21
CA GLU A 262 -10.87 9.99 -21.30
C GLU A 262 -11.02 9.30 -22.65
N ILE A 263 -11.00 10.11 -23.70
CA ILE A 263 -10.98 9.65 -25.10
C ILE A 263 -9.57 9.82 -25.62
N ASP A 264 -8.90 8.71 -25.93
CA ASP A 264 -7.60 8.71 -26.56
C ASP A 264 -7.72 8.61 -28.07
N ILE A 265 -6.93 9.42 -28.82
CA ILE A 265 -6.95 9.44 -30.29
C ILE A 265 -5.55 9.18 -30.82
N TYR A 266 -5.39 8.04 -31.51
CA TYR A 266 -4.17 7.64 -32.18
C TYR A 266 -4.28 7.91 -33.68
N LYS A 267 -3.26 8.51 -34.30
CA LYS A 267 -3.23 8.82 -35.72
C LYS A 267 -1.86 8.46 -36.27
N GLY A 268 -1.85 7.89 -37.47
CA GLY A 268 -0.62 7.51 -38.08
C GLY A 268 -0.78 6.98 -39.49
N THR A 269 0.25 6.31 -39.96
CA THR A 269 0.29 5.65 -41.27
C THR A 269 0.56 4.18 -41.11
N VAL A 270 -0.02 3.38 -41.98
CA VAL A 270 0.26 1.96 -42.13
C VAL A 270 0.61 1.65 -43.58
N HIS A 271 1.65 0.87 -43.77
CA HIS A 271 2.08 0.39 -45.08
C HIS A 271 1.47 -1.00 -45.32
N LEU A 272 0.66 -1.14 -46.34
CA LEU A 272 0.11 -2.41 -46.78
C LEU A 272 1.02 -3.02 -47.85
N PHE A 273 1.49 -4.22 -47.58
CA PHE A 273 2.16 -5.11 -48.54
C PHE A 273 1.35 -6.40 -48.69
N LYS A 274 1.59 -7.11 -49.82
CA LYS A 274 0.95 -8.39 -50.12
C LYS A 274 1.97 -9.47 -50.40
#